data_df7b2851300bdfd353117297e6cd20d9
#
_entry.id   df7b2851300bdfd353117297e6cd20d9
#
_cell.length_a   1.000
_cell.length_b   1.000
_cell.length_c   1.000
_cell.angle_alpha   90.00
_cell.angle_beta   90.00
_cell.angle_gamma   90.00
#
_symmetry.space_group_name_H-M   'P 1'
#
loop_
_entity.id
_entity.type
_entity.pdbx_description
1 polymer ?
#
loop_
_entity_poly.entity_id
_entity_poly.type
_entity_poly.pdbx_seq_one_letter_code
_entity_poly.pdbx_strand_id
1 'polypeptide(L)'
;LCDRRQRQMCIRDRINLDEFDSIPASRQPYLKNLLQKAKVTLRKPYGESMEEMRRFASFIATSNTFALLTDTTGSRRFIGVEVKGMIRIEPIDYPQLYAQAVSALREGERYWFTPEEEVLLNRNNRMFEKRPLLEELFLHYFRIPEEEEGCEPLSAPEILMTISKQSKIDLTETKLRLFGQLMQKYNVRKKMKKDRKYYYVIPETEVPGADVPVG
;
A
#
# COMPACT_ATOMS: atom_id res chain seq x y z
N LEU A 1 -20.73 -17.79 0.18
CA LEU A 1 -20.26 -18.89 -0.67
C LEU A 1 -20.79 -18.68 -2.08
N CYS A 2 -19.93 -18.14 -2.95
CA CYS A 2 -20.27 -18.01 -4.36
C CYS A 2 -20.46 -19.39 -4.98
N ASP A 3 -21.65 -19.67 -5.48
CA ASP A 3 -21.95 -20.89 -6.24
C ASP A 3 -20.95 -21.04 -7.41
N ARG A 4 -20.65 -22.29 -7.81
CA ARG A 4 -19.72 -22.59 -8.90
C ARG A 4 -20.06 -21.87 -10.22
N ARG A 5 -21.35 -21.58 -10.47
CA ARG A 5 -21.80 -20.79 -11.62
C ARG A 5 -21.39 -19.31 -11.51
N GLN A 6 -21.46 -18.73 -10.32
CA GLN A 6 -21.00 -17.35 -10.09
C GLN A 6 -19.48 -17.20 -10.27
N ARG A 7 -18.68 -18.22 -9.95
CA ARG A 7 -17.22 -18.17 -10.21
C ARG A 7 -16.85 -18.03 -11.68
N GLN A 8 -17.66 -18.57 -12.60
CA GLN A 8 -17.43 -18.37 -14.04
C GLN A 8 -17.89 -17.00 -14.52
N MET A 9 -18.94 -16.42 -13.92
CA MET A 9 -19.35 -15.05 -14.20
C MET A 9 -18.29 -14.05 -13.70
N CYS A 10 -17.72 -14.26 -12.50
CA CYS A 10 -16.68 -13.37 -11.92
C CYS A 10 -15.40 -13.22 -12.77
N ILE A 11 -15.15 -14.07 -13.77
CA ILE A 11 -14.00 -13.94 -14.67
C ILE A 11 -14.26 -12.90 -15.76
N ARG A 12 -15.50 -12.61 -16.06
CA ARG A 12 -15.92 -11.69 -17.14
C ARG A 12 -16.37 -10.33 -16.65
N ASP A 13 -16.72 -10.22 -15.35
CA ASP A 13 -17.36 -9.04 -14.79
C ASP A 13 -16.46 -8.30 -13.81
N ARG A 14 -17.09 -7.47 -12.98
CA ARG A 14 -16.45 -6.76 -11.88
C ARG A 14 -16.47 -7.60 -10.62
N ILE A 15 -15.31 -7.70 -9.95
CA ILE A 15 -15.20 -8.35 -8.65
C ILE A 15 -15.18 -7.26 -7.58
N ASN A 16 -16.19 -7.25 -6.72
CA ASN A 16 -16.22 -6.40 -5.54
C ASN A 16 -15.60 -7.14 -4.36
N LEU A 17 -14.56 -6.53 -3.76
CA LEU A 17 -13.92 -6.99 -2.54
C LEU A 17 -14.38 -6.08 -1.41
N ASP A 18 -15.48 -6.45 -0.79
CA ASP A 18 -16.00 -5.72 0.35
C ASP A 18 -15.11 -5.95 1.57
N GLU A 19 -15.01 -4.95 2.45
CA GLU A 19 -14.14 -4.99 3.62
C GLU A 19 -12.70 -5.44 3.32
N PHE A 20 -12.04 -4.74 2.40
CA PHE A 20 -10.67 -5.06 1.98
C PHE A 20 -9.67 -5.10 3.15
N ASP A 21 -9.89 -4.31 4.19
CA ASP A 21 -9.13 -4.28 5.44
C ASP A 21 -9.21 -5.59 6.23
N SER A 22 -10.26 -6.40 6.04
CA SER A 22 -10.39 -7.73 6.64
C SER A 22 -9.46 -8.77 6.00
N ILE A 23 -8.88 -8.47 4.82
CA ILE A 23 -7.98 -9.39 4.12
C ILE A 23 -6.64 -9.48 4.84
N PRO A 24 -6.25 -10.67 5.37
CA PRO A 24 -4.97 -10.82 6.05
C PRO A 24 -3.78 -10.38 5.18
N ALA A 25 -2.80 -9.71 5.79
CA ALA A 25 -1.58 -9.25 5.10
C ALA A 25 -0.87 -10.38 4.33
N SER A 26 -0.94 -11.63 4.83
CA SER A 26 -0.38 -12.82 4.17
C SER A 26 -1.03 -13.14 2.82
N ARG A 27 -2.27 -12.70 2.58
CA ARG A 27 -3.00 -12.91 1.31
C ARG A 27 -2.81 -11.78 0.30
N GLN A 28 -2.32 -10.64 0.71
CA GLN A 28 -2.10 -9.50 -0.19
C GLN A 28 -1.13 -9.80 -1.35
N PRO A 29 0.00 -10.54 -1.17
CA PRO A 29 0.86 -10.93 -2.28
C PRO A 29 0.14 -11.80 -3.33
N TYR A 30 -0.74 -12.70 -2.88
CA TYR A 30 -1.56 -13.51 -3.78
C TYR A 30 -2.52 -12.64 -4.60
N LEU A 31 -3.19 -11.69 -3.96
CA LEU A 31 -4.09 -10.76 -4.64
C LEU A 31 -3.34 -9.91 -5.68
N LYS A 32 -2.16 -9.38 -5.35
CA LYS A 32 -1.30 -8.66 -6.30
C LYS A 32 -0.95 -9.49 -7.52
N ASN A 33 -0.61 -10.75 -7.32
CA ASN A 33 -0.35 -11.68 -8.40
C ASN A 33 -1.60 -11.90 -9.28
N LEU A 34 -2.76 -12.07 -8.64
CA LEU A 34 -4.04 -12.23 -9.34
C LEU A 34 -4.39 -10.99 -10.18
N LEU A 35 -4.18 -9.79 -9.66
CA LEU A 35 -4.43 -8.53 -10.36
C LEU A 35 -3.59 -8.39 -11.63
N GLN A 36 -2.38 -8.95 -11.67
CA GLN A 36 -1.48 -8.89 -12.83
C GLN A 36 -1.69 -9.99 -13.87
N LYS A 37 -2.37 -11.09 -13.50
CA LYS A 37 -2.58 -12.19 -14.45
C LYS A 37 -3.50 -11.77 -15.58
N ALA A 38 -2.99 -11.81 -16.80
CA ALA A 38 -3.81 -11.63 -18.00
C ALA A 38 -4.70 -12.85 -18.29
N LYS A 39 -4.26 -14.04 -17.84
CA LYS A 39 -4.95 -15.30 -18.01
C LYS A 39 -5.09 -16.04 -16.69
N VAL A 40 -6.15 -16.78 -16.54
CA VAL A 40 -6.43 -17.64 -15.38
C VAL A 40 -6.74 -19.04 -15.85
N THR A 41 -6.18 -20.04 -15.16
CA THR A 41 -6.43 -21.44 -15.45
C THR A 41 -7.56 -21.93 -14.57
N LEU A 42 -8.64 -22.36 -15.17
CA LEU A 42 -9.84 -22.82 -14.47
C LEU A 42 -10.32 -24.14 -15.05
N ARG A 43 -10.89 -24.96 -14.18
CA ARG A 43 -11.62 -26.14 -14.58
C ARG A 43 -13.11 -25.76 -14.71
N LYS A 44 -13.68 -25.98 -15.90
CA LYS A 44 -15.13 -25.80 -16.09
C LYS A 44 -15.89 -26.76 -15.16
N PRO A 45 -17.06 -26.35 -14.65
CA PRO A 45 -17.95 -27.29 -13.96
C PRO A 45 -18.23 -28.48 -14.87
N TYR A 46 -18.04 -29.68 -14.32
CA TYR A 46 -18.19 -30.94 -15.04
C TYR A 46 -17.16 -31.21 -16.16
N GLY A 47 -16.18 -30.34 -16.35
CA GLY A 47 -15.08 -30.57 -17.29
C GLY A 47 -13.96 -31.41 -16.66
N GLU A 48 -13.28 -32.25 -17.44
CA GLU A 48 -12.16 -33.05 -16.98
C GLU A 48 -10.81 -32.31 -17.11
N SER A 49 -10.73 -31.33 -18.00
CA SER A 49 -9.51 -30.57 -18.29
C SER A 49 -9.51 -29.17 -17.66
N MET A 50 -8.30 -28.70 -17.36
CA MET A 50 -8.02 -27.30 -17.03
C MET A 50 -7.94 -26.51 -18.33
N GLU A 51 -8.68 -25.39 -18.40
CA GLU A 51 -8.64 -24.49 -19.54
C GLU A 51 -8.05 -23.15 -19.12
N GLU A 52 -7.17 -22.61 -19.98
CA GLU A 52 -6.66 -21.27 -19.82
C GLU A 52 -7.63 -20.27 -20.44
N MET A 53 -8.09 -19.30 -19.62
CA MET A 53 -9.07 -18.29 -20.04
C MET A 53 -8.48 -16.89 -19.83
N ARG A 54 -8.74 -15.99 -20.76
CA ARG A 54 -8.40 -14.58 -20.59
C ARG A 54 -9.23 -13.98 -19.45
N ARG A 55 -8.56 -13.25 -18.54
CA ARG A 55 -9.24 -12.53 -17.47
C ARG A 55 -9.77 -11.19 -17.99
N PHE A 56 -11.07 -10.98 -17.89
CA PHE A 56 -11.72 -9.70 -18.22
C PHE A 56 -12.16 -8.93 -16.98
N ALA A 57 -12.20 -9.60 -15.84
CA ALA A 57 -12.67 -8.99 -14.60
C ALA A 57 -11.77 -7.83 -14.14
N SER A 58 -12.38 -6.70 -13.82
CA SER A 58 -11.80 -5.62 -13.03
C SER A 58 -12.16 -5.81 -11.56
N PHE A 59 -11.36 -5.19 -10.69
CA PHE A 59 -11.53 -5.27 -9.24
C PHE A 59 -11.87 -3.89 -8.69
N ILE A 60 -12.81 -3.86 -7.77
CA ILE A 60 -13.09 -2.71 -6.91
C ILE A 60 -13.08 -3.22 -5.47
N ALA A 61 -12.61 -2.40 -4.54
CA ALA A 61 -12.57 -2.76 -3.14
C ALA A 61 -13.12 -1.60 -2.30
N THR A 62 -13.78 -1.92 -1.20
CA THR A 62 -14.27 -0.95 -0.22
C THR A 62 -13.59 -1.18 1.12
N SER A 63 -13.41 -0.14 1.91
CA SER A 63 -12.87 -0.23 3.25
C SER A 63 -13.29 0.97 4.10
N ASN A 64 -13.39 0.74 5.39
CA ASN A 64 -13.68 1.76 6.39
C ASN A 64 -12.40 2.33 7.02
N THR A 65 -11.22 1.84 6.67
CA THR A 65 -9.94 2.30 7.19
C THR A 65 -9.03 2.83 6.09
N PHE A 66 -8.15 3.78 6.43
CA PHE A 66 -7.13 4.27 5.50
C PHE A 66 -5.94 3.32 5.38
N ALA A 67 -5.62 2.57 6.43
CA ALA A 67 -4.43 1.71 6.49
C ALA A 67 -4.64 0.38 5.73
N LEU A 68 -4.78 0.44 4.41
CA LEU A 68 -5.16 -0.69 3.55
C LEU A 68 -3.96 -1.45 2.99
N LEU A 69 -2.94 -0.71 2.57
CA LEU A 69 -1.84 -1.26 1.79
C LEU A 69 -0.68 -1.61 2.73
N THR A 70 -0.46 -2.91 2.94
CA THR A 70 0.63 -3.39 3.82
C THR A 70 1.97 -3.52 3.13
N ASP A 71 1.99 -3.51 1.78
CA ASP A 71 3.22 -3.65 0.99
C ASP A 71 3.43 -2.41 0.11
N THR A 72 4.41 -1.61 0.49
CA THR A 72 4.78 -0.36 -0.18
C THR A 72 5.36 -0.55 -1.58
N THR A 73 5.88 -1.75 -1.90
CA THR A 73 6.55 -2.03 -3.19
C THR A 73 5.58 -2.30 -4.34
N GLY A 74 4.30 -2.50 -4.03
CA GLY A 74 3.31 -2.91 -5.02
C GLY A 74 2.08 -2.01 -5.09
N SER A 75 2.11 -0.83 -4.47
CA SER A 75 0.95 0.08 -4.38
C SER A 75 0.48 0.62 -5.73
N ARG A 76 1.34 0.69 -6.75
CA ARG A 76 0.99 1.12 -8.12
C ARG A 76 -0.11 0.30 -8.81
N ARG A 77 -0.48 -0.87 -8.24
CA ARG A 77 -1.58 -1.71 -8.76
C ARG A 77 -2.94 -1.31 -8.23
N PHE A 78 -2.95 -0.41 -7.26
CA PHE A 78 -4.15 0.07 -6.60
C PHE A 78 -4.32 1.55 -6.89
N ILE A 79 -5.55 1.97 -7.11
CA ILE A 79 -5.93 3.38 -7.20
C ILE A 79 -6.75 3.65 -5.93
N GLY A 80 -6.08 4.24 -4.94
CA GLY A 80 -6.74 4.63 -3.69
C GLY A 80 -7.57 5.90 -3.90
N VAL A 81 -8.84 5.85 -3.53
CA VAL A 81 -9.76 6.97 -3.61
C VAL A 81 -10.44 7.16 -2.25
N GLU A 82 -10.29 8.34 -1.67
CA GLU A 82 -11.02 8.74 -0.48
C GLU A 82 -12.40 9.27 -0.86
N VAL A 83 -13.44 8.70 -0.32
CA VAL A 83 -14.81 9.20 -0.47
C VAL A 83 -15.06 10.28 0.58
N LYS A 84 -15.18 11.54 0.14
CA LYS A 84 -15.44 12.68 1.02
C LYS A 84 -16.91 13.08 0.93
N GLY A 85 -17.57 13.14 2.09
CA GLY A 85 -18.95 13.61 2.20
C GLY A 85 -20.00 12.57 1.80
N MET A 86 -21.20 13.04 1.51
CA MET A 86 -22.33 12.17 1.16
C MET A 86 -22.19 11.63 -0.27
N ILE A 87 -22.43 10.34 -0.42
CA ILE A 87 -22.51 9.71 -1.74
C ILE A 87 -23.81 10.18 -2.42
N ARG A 88 -23.69 10.72 -3.61
CA ARG A 88 -24.86 11.06 -4.43
C ARG A 88 -25.46 9.77 -5.00
N ILE A 89 -26.76 9.58 -4.78
CA ILE A 89 -27.53 8.43 -5.28
C ILE A 89 -28.43 8.79 -6.45
N GLU A 90 -28.09 9.88 -7.17
CA GLU A 90 -28.81 10.29 -8.38
C GLU A 90 -28.69 9.22 -9.46
N PRO A 91 -29.72 9.01 -10.28
CA PRO A 91 -29.68 8.07 -11.39
C PRO A 91 -28.55 8.41 -12.36
N ILE A 92 -27.72 7.42 -12.68
CA ILE A 92 -26.66 7.57 -13.68
C ILE A 92 -27.21 7.24 -15.03
N ASP A 93 -26.99 8.12 -16.03
CA ASP A 93 -27.27 7.80 -17.43
C ASP A 93 -26.19 6.85 -17.97
N TYR A 94 -26.40 5.56 -17.75
CA TYR A 94 -25.49 4.51 -18.19
C TYR A 94 -25.27 4.49 -19.71
N PRO A 95 -26.30 4.65 -20.57
CA PRO A 95 -26.11 4.76 -22.02
C PRO A 95 -25.13 5.84 -22.41
N GLN A 96 -25.23 7.03 -21.85
CA GLN A 96 -24.32 8.15 -22.11
C GLN A 96 -22.90 7.86 -21.58
N LEU A 97 -22.79 7.31 -20.36
CA LEU A 97 -21.50 6.94 -19.77
C LEU A 97 -20.75 5.92 -20.65
N TYR A 98 -21.45 4.89 -21.12
CA TYR A 98 -20.84 3.89 -21.99
C TYR A 98 -20.52 4.43 -23.38
N ALA A 99 -21.36 5.33 -23.93
CA ALA A 99 -21.08 5.99 -25.19
C ALA A 99 -19.80 6.83 -25.13
N GLN A 100 -19.61 7.57 -24.04
CA GLN A 100 -18.39 8.34 -23.78
C GLN A 100 -17.15 7.43 -23.71
N ALA A 101 -17.22 6.33 -22.97
CA ALA A 101 -16.11 5.38 -22.86
C ALA A 101 -15.74 4.74 -24.21
N VAL A 102 -16.75 4.40 -25.03
CA VAL A 102 -16.53 3.87 -26.39
C VAL A 102 -15.91 4.92 -27.29
N SER A 103 -16.33 6.20 -27.21
CA SER A 103 -15.75 7.32 -27.99
C SER A 103 -14.26 7.46 -27.65
N ALA A 104 -13.94 7.56 -26.35
CA ALA A 104 -12.56 7.67 -25.87
C ALA A 104 -11.65 6.52 -26.39
N LEU A 105 -12.16 5.29 -26.36
CA LEU A 105 -11.43 4.14 -26.91
C LEU A 105 -11.23 4.22 -28.43
N ARG A 106 -12.21 4.70 -29.17
CA ARG A 106 -12.11 4.89 -30.64
C ARG A 106 -11.15 6.00 -31.03
N GLU A 107 -11.06 7.04 -30.21
CA GLU A 107 -10.13 8.15 -30.35
C GLU A 107 -8.69 7.77 -29.94
N GLY A 108 -8.50 6.56 -29.42
CA GLY A 108 -7.19 6.05 -29.03
C GLY A 108 -6.73 6.58 -27.67
N GLU A 109 -7.68 7.00 -26.82
CA GLU A 109 -7.34 7.44 -25.46
C GLU A 109 -6.64 6.31 -24.71
N ARG A 110 -5.57 6.69 -24.00
CA ARG A 110 -4.72 5.76 -23.27
C ARG A 110 -5.41 5.26 -22.01
N TYR A 111 -5.35 3.96 -21.76
CA TYR A 111 -5.94 3.29 -20.57
C TYR A 111 -4.88 2.75 -19.61
N TRP A 112 -3.62 3.17 -19.73
CA TRP A 112 -2.51 2.82 -18.82
C TRP A 112 -1.81 4.08 -18.34
N PHE A 113 -1.15 4.00 -17.17
CA PHE A 113 -0.36 5.09 -16.62
C PHE A 113 1.02 5.18 -17.26
N THR A 114 1.53 6.41 -17.42
CA THR A 114 2.95 6.64 -17.72
C THR A 114 3.80 6.48 -16.45
N PRO A 115 5.13 6.35 -16.57
CA PRO A 115 6.02 6.33 -15.41
C PRO A 115 5.84 7.54 -14.47
N GLU A 116 5.63 8.73 -15.04
CA GLU A 116 5.40 9.97 -14.28
C GLU A 116 4.07 9.91 -13.51
N GLU A 117 3.02 9.41 -14.14
CA GLU A 117 1.72 9.21 -13.51
C GLU A 117 1.76 8.12 -12.43
N GLU A 118 2.57 7.06 -12.63
CA GLU A 118 2.81 6.05 -11.59
C GLU A 118 3.47 6.67 -10.34
N VAL A 119 4.35 7.65 -10.50
CA VAL A 119 4.94 8.37 -9.36
C VAL A 119 3.86 9.14 -8.59
N LEU A 120 2.96 9.83 -9.30
CA LEU A 120 1.84 10.54 -8.67
C LEU A 120 0.88 9.59 -7.98
N LEU A 121 0.55 8.47 -8.62
CA LEU A 121 -0.29 7.42 -8.04
C LEU A 121 0.32 6.86 -6.76
N ASN A 122 1.60 6.53 -6.78
CA ASN A 122 2.32 6.03 -5.60
C ASN A 122 2.35 7.08 -4.48
N ARG A 123 2.52 8.37 -4.80
CA ARG A 123 2.44 9.45 -3.83
C ARG A 123 1.05 9.53 -3.17
N ASN A 124 -0.01 9.43 -3.97
CA ASN A 124 -1.38 9.41 -3.46
C ASN A 124 -1.62 8.17 -2.58
N ASN A 125 -1.14 7.01 -3.00
CA ASN A 125 -1.33 5.77 -2.27
C ASN A 125 -0.63 5.72 -0.91
N ARG A 126 0.37 6.57 -0.65
CA ARG A 126 1.04 6.65 0.66
C ARG A 126 0.08 6.93 1.81
N MET A 127 -0.99 7.67 1.58
CA MET A 127 -2.01 7.93 2.61
C MET A 127 -2.80 6.66 3.00
N PHE A 128 -2.82 5.65 2.11
CA PHE A 128 -3.50 4.37 2.35
C PHE A 128 -2.54 3.26 2.80
N GLU A 129 -1.25 3.54 2.97
CA GLU A 129 -0.27 2.56 3.44
C GLU A 129 -0.36 2.38 4.94
N LYS A 130 -0.40 1.12 5.37
CA LYS A 130 -0.24 0.76 6.78
C LYS A 130 1.21 0.99 7.19
N ARG A 131 1.43 1.93 8.07
CA ARG A 131 2.77 2.16 8.63
C ARG A 131 3.13 1.03 9.60
N PRO A 132 4.30 0.39 9.43
CA PRO A 132 4.79 -0.52 10.46
C PRO A 132 5.01 0.22 11.79
N LEU A 133 4.75 -0.46 12.90
CA LEU A 133 4.94 0.13 14.24
C LEU A 133 6.33 0.75 14.43
N LEU A 134 7.38 0.13 13.89
CA LEU A 134 8.73 0.67 13.92
C LEU A 134 8.84 2.03 13.21
N GLU A 135 8.12 2.22 12.11
CA GLU A 135 8.08 3.49 11.37
C GLU A 135 7.37 4.57 12.18
N GLU A 136 6.23 4.23 12.79
CA GLU A 136 5.49 5.15 13.66
C GLU A 136 6.32 5.59 14.85
N LEU A 137 6.96 4.64 15.54
CA LEU A 137 7.84 4.93 16.66
C LEU A 137 9.06 5.76 16.26
N PHE A 138 9.66 5.44 15.10
CA PHE A 138 10.79 6.24 14.60
C PHE A 138 10.37 7.69 14.35
N LEU A 139 9.27 7.92 13.66
CA LEU A 139 8.75 9.26 13.36
C LEU A 139 8.23 10.00 14.60
N HIS A 140 7.91 9.27 15.66
CA HIS A 140 7.50 9.85 16.94
C HIS A 140 8.68 10.31 17.79
N TYR A 141 9.79 9.55 17.79
CA TYR A 141 10.95 9.85 18.63
C TYR A 141 12.10 10.52 17.90
N PHE A 142 12.07 10.57 16.58
CA PHE A 142 13.13 11.15 15.76
C PHE A 142 12.54 11.94 14.59
N ARG A 143 13.17 13.07 14.30
CA ARG A 143 12.94 13.80 13.06
C ARG A 143 14.15 13.72 12.14
N ILE A 144 13.90 13.85 10.86
CA ILE A 144 14.94 13.92 9.83
C ILE A 144 15.34 15.40 9.71
N PRO A 145 16.62 15.75 9.91
CA PRO A 145 17.08 17.13 9.81
C PRO A 145 16.95 17.65 8.38
N GLU A 146 16.72 18.95 8.23
CA GLU A 146 16.85 19.64 6.96
C GLU A 146 18.34 19.71 6.53
N GLU A 147 18.61 19.99 5.24
CA GLU A 147 19.97 19.88 4.68
C GLU A 147 21.00 20.78 5.39
N GLU A 148 20.58 21.93 5.89
CA GLU A 148 21.43 22.92 6.57
C GLU A 148 21.59 22.65 8.08
N GLU A 149 20.83 21.74 8.65
CA GLU A 149 20.82 21.45 10.07
C GLU A 149 21.93 20.47 10.46
N GLY A 150 22.87 20.95 11.29
CA GLY A 150 23.96 20.12 11.81
C GLY A 150 23.48 19.23 12.95
N CYS A 151 23.65 17.92 12.81
CA CYS A 151 23.44 16.98 13.91
C CYS A 151 24.50 15.89 13.94
N GLU A 152 24.74 15.30 15.11
CA GLU A 152 25.62 14.14 15.21
C GLU A 152 24.91 12.89 14.68
N PRO A 153 25.57 12.11 13.81
CA PRO A 153 24.96 10.93 13.23
C PRO A 153 24.95 9.77 14.23
N LEU A 154 23.81 9.11 14.37
CA LEU A 154 23.60 7.96 15.24
C LEU A 154 23.65 6.64 14.46
N SER A 155 24.17 5.59 15.09
CA SER A 155 24.11 4.24 14.51
C SER A 155 22.71 3.64 14.63
N ALA A 156 22.37 2.67 13.75
CA ALA A 156 21.09 1.98 13.80
C ALA A 156 20.81 1.32 15.18
N PRO A 157 21.78 0.65 15.85
CA PRO A 157 21.58 0.15 17.19
C PRO A 157 21.24 1.24 18.23
N GLU A 158 21.94 2.39 18.20
CA GLU A 158 21.67 3.49 19.13
C GLU A 158 20.25 4.03 18.97
N ILE A 159 19.80 4.24 17.72
CA ILE A 159 18.43 4.69 17.43
C ILE A 159 17.40 3.67 17.92
N LEU A 160 17.62 2.39 17.61
CA LEU A 160 16.71 1.32 18.02
C LEU A 160 16.69 1.12 19.54
N MET A 161 17.82 1.25 20.22
CA MET A 161 17.87 1.21 21.69
C MET A 161 17.10 2.37 22.33
N THR A 162 17.21 3.57 21.76
CA THR A 162 16.44 4.73 22.21
C THR A 162 14.94 4.48 22.07
N ILE A 163 14.50 4.00 20.89
CA ILE A 163 13.11 3.65 20.66
C ILE A 163 12.64 2.55 21.63
N SER A 164 13.42 1.49 21.79
CA SER A 164 13.10 0.38 22.70
C SER A 164 12.94 0.85 24.15
N LYS A 165 13.87 1.67 24.61
CA LYS A 165 13.87 2.20 25.99
C LYS A 165 12.65 3.08 26.25
N GLN A 166 12.27 3.94 25.29
CA GLN A 166 11.16 4.86 25.44
C GLN A 166 9.80 4.19 25.23
N SER A 167 9.68 3.31 24.22
CA SER A 167 8.42 2.61 23.92
C SER A 167 8.15 1.37 24.75
N LYS A 168 9.15 0.89 25.51
CA LYS A 168 9.12 -0.40 26.25
C LYS A 168 8.86 -1.63 25.36
N ILE A 169 9.18 -1.54 24.06
CA ILE A 169 9.00 -2.60 23.08
C ILE A 169 10.34 -3.28 22.82
N ASP A 170 10.37 -4.60 22.96
CA ASP A 170 11.56 -5.40 22.67
C ASP A 170 11.88 -5.39 21.18
N LEU A 171 13.11 -5.02 20.82
CA LEU A 171 13.57 -4.90 19.44
C LEU A 171 14.49 -6.10 19.13
N THR A 172 13.96 -7.05 18.37
CA THR A 172 14.70 -8.21 17.87
C THR A 172 15.55 -7.88 16.64
N GLU A 173 16.53 -8.73 16.29
CA GLU A 173 17.42 -8.57 15.12
C GLU A 173 16.67 -8.38 13.79
N THR A 174 15.48 -8.96 13.65
CA THR A 174 14.62 -8.78 12.48
C THR A 174 14.28 -7.31 12.22
N LYS A 175 14.23 -6.49 13.28
CA LYS A 175 13.93 -5.06 13.18
C LYS A 175 15.10 -4.23 12.64
N LEU A 176 16.35 -4.67 12.77
CA LEU A 176 17.52 -4.00 12.16
C LEU A 176 17.43 -3.97 10.63
N ARG A 177 16.99 -5.07 10.00
CA ARG A 177 16.79 -5.12 8.55
C ARG A 177 15.65 -4.19 8.12
N LEU A 178 14.54 -4.22 8.83
CA LEU A 178 13.40 -3.33 8.57
C LEU A 178 13.78 -1.86 8.77
N PHE A 179 14.58 -1.56 9.79
CA PHE A 179 15.09 -0.21 10.03
C PHE A 179 15.97 0.29 8.87
N GLY A 180 16.83 -0.56 8.32
CA GLY A 180 17.62 -0.21 7.13
C GLY A 180 16.76 0.15 5.92
N GLN A 181 15.66 -0.58 5.68
CA GLN A 181 14.68 -0.28 4.64
C GLN A 181 13.94 1.04 4.92
N LEU A 182 13.60 1.29 6.18
CA LEU A 182 12.96 2.53 6.62
C LEU A 182 13.83 3.75 6.34
N MET A 183 15.12 3.68 6.67
CA MET A 183 16.09 4.76 6.40
C MET A 183 16.23 5.03 4.90
N GLN A 184 16.14 4.01 4.05
CA GLN A 184 16.11 4.17 2.60
C GLN A 184 14.81 4.79 2.10
N LYS A 185 13.67 4.38 2.65
CA LYS A 185 12.33 4.91 2.31
C LYS A 185 12.26 6.43 2.50
N TYR A 186 12.87 6.91 3.58
CA TYR A 186 12.91 8.35 3.93
C TYR A 186 14.14 9.09 3.39
N ASN A 187 14.98 8.41 2.60
CA ASN A 187 16.22 8.96 2.05
C ASN A 187 17.09 9.66 3.11
N VAL A 188 17.16 9.07 4.32
CA VAL A 188 17.92 9.63 5.43
C VAL A 188 19.41 9.69 5.08
N ARG A 189 20.01 10.88 5.23
CA ARG A 189 21.43 11.09 5.00
C ARG A 189 22.24 10.17 5.92
N LYS A 190 23.25 9.49 5.35
CA LYS A 190 24.07 8.51 6.05
C LYS A 190 25.57 8.77 5.87
N LYS A 191 26.36 8.39 6.87
CA LYS A 191 27.82 8.38 6.84
C LYS A 191 28.33 6.99 7.16
N MET A 192 29.38 6.56 6.44
CA MET A 192 30.08 5.31 6.74
C MET A 192 31.28 5.60 7.64
N LYS A 193 31.42 4.85 8.74
CA LYS A 193 32.60 4.92 9.64
C LYS A 193 32.92 3.50 10.13
N LYS A 194 34.13 2.98 9.85
CA LYS A 194 34.59 1.65 10.25
C LYS A 194 33.54 0.56 9.94
N ASP A 195 33.10 0.45 8.68
CA ASP A 195 32.10 -0.51 8.17
C ASP A 195 30.71 -0.43 8.80
N ARG A 196 30.43 0.61 9.58
CA ARG A 196 29.10 0.85 10.18
C ARG A 196 28.43 2.05 9.53
N LYS A 197 27.11 1.95 9.37
CA LYS A 197 26.25 3.03 8.87
C LYS A 197 25.77 3.88 10.05
N TYR A 198 25.95 5.18 9.92
CA TYR A 198 25.43 6.19 10.84
C TYR A 198 24.43 7.05 10.08
N TYR A 199 23.34 7.39 10.70
CA TYR A 199 22.21 8.14 10.11
C TYR A 199 22.08 9.50 10.80
N TYR A 200 21.88 10.55 10.01
CA TYR A 200 21.64 11.88 10.54
C TYR A 200 20.17 12.01 10.91
N VAL A 201 19.88 11.93 12.19
CA VAL A 201 18.55 12.06 12.78
C VAL A 201 18.65 12.83 14.09
N ILE A 202 17.62 13.57 14.43
CA ILE A 202 17.56 14.37 15.66
C ILE A 202 16.51 13.73 16.57
N PRO A 203 16.92 13.35 17.82
CA PRO A 203 15.93 12.87 18.80
C PRO A 203 14.97 14.01 19.14
N GLU A 204 13.69 13.75 19.10
CA GLU A 204 12.67 14.64 19.66
C GLU A 204 12.50 14.26 21.14
N THR A 205 13.03 15.13 22.00
CA THR A 205 12.78 15.05 23.44
C THR A 205 11.34 15.51 23.71
N GLU A 206 10.49 14.56 24.09
CA GLU A 206 9.14 14.71 24.67
C GLU A 206 8.34 15.94 24.19
N VAL A 207 7.35 15.69 23.34
CA VAL A 207 6.16 16.53 23.32
C VAL A 207 5.30 16.06 24.51
N PRO A 208 5.10 16.88 25.56
CA PRO A 208 4.22 16.51 26.66
C PRO A 208 2.77 16.51 26.14
N GLY A 209 2.14 15.35 26.15
CA GLY A 209 0.70 15.19 26.01
C GLY A 209 0.17 14.90 24.62
N ALA A 210 0.44 13.68 24.10
CA ALA A 210 -0.48 13.06 23.17
C ALA A 210 -0.76 11.65 23.71
N ASP A 211 -1.93 11.47 24.28
CA ASP A 211 -2.47 10.16 24.63
C ASP A 211 -2.43 9.26 23.38
N VAL A 212 -1.68 8.17 23.48
CA VAL A 212 -1.70 7.10 22.49
C VAL A 212 -3.06 6.42 22.59
N PRO A 213 -3.93 6.46 21.58
CA PRO A 213 -5.14 5.68 21.63
C PRO A 213 -4.75 4.19 21.52
N VAL A 214 -4.84 3.49 22.65
CA VAL A 214 -4.87 2.03 22.71
C VAL A 214 -6.24 1.61 22.22
N GLY A 215 -6.30 1.05 21.01
CA GLY A 215 -7.47 0.45 20.40
C GLY A 215 -7.07 -0.77 19.60
#